data_87167561de3d7da0220e60628058e28e
#
_entry.id   87167561de3d7da0220e60628058e28e
#
_cell.length_a   1.000
_cell.length_b   1.000
_cell.length_c   1.000
_cell.angle_alpha   90.00
_cell.angle_beta   90.00
_cell.angle_gamma   90.00
#
_symmetry.space_group_name_H-M   'P 1'
#
loop_
_entity.id
_entity.type
_entity.pdbx_description
1 polymer ?
#
loop_
_entity_poly.entity_id
_entity_poly.type
_entity_poly.pdbx_seq_one_letter_code
_entity_poly.pdbx_strand_id
1 'polypeptide(L)'
;DWILDELVDPDTIKHAYNAAFEWYCLNLAGYATPLDQWQCTMMHGLYCGYTAGLDATGKAIGLPQDKRKLTTGKALIRYFCVPCKPTKTNGNRTWNLPKHAPEKWVLFKDYCKQDVITEYEILKRLEQYPVPEEEELLWQMDVRMNAYGVRVDEELINGALAIDAISSDNLTMEAIDITGLGNPNSTSQLKAW
;
A
#
# COMPACT_ATOMS: atom_id res chain seq x y z
N ASP A 1 4.49 12.61 24.05
CA ASP A 1 4.49 11.13 23.88
C ASP A 1 5.89 10.74 23.38
N TRP A 2 6.63 9.98 24.17
CA TRP A 2 8.02 9.63 23.88
C TRP A 2 8.22 9.03 22.47
N ILE A 3 7.24 8.27 21.94
CA ILE A 3 7.29 7.72 20.58
C ILE A 3 7.31 8.84 19.53
N LEU A 4 6.51 9.87 19.74
CA LEU A 4 6.45 11.02 18.82
C LEU A 4 7.72 11.86 18.92
N ASP A 5 8.30 11.95 20.12
CA ASP A 5 9.55 12.68 20.36
C ASP A 5 10.70 11.96 19.62
N GLU A 6 10.81 10.63 19.72
CA GLU A 6 11.77 9.81 18.97
C GLU A 6 11.53 9.85 17.45
N LEU A 7 10.26 9.89 17.02
CA LEU A 7 9.93 9.94 15.59
C LEU A 7 10.48 11.20 14.91
N VAL A 8 10.45 12.34 15.61
CA VAL A 8 10.90 13.64 15.06
C VAL A 8 12.33 13.98 15.46
N ASP A 9 12.98 13.16 16.28
CA ASP A 9 14.37 13.35 16.70
C ASP A 9 15.30 13.23 15.48
N PRO A 10 16.16 14.25 15.22
CA PRO A 10 17.10 14.24 14.10
C PRO A 10 18.19 13.17 14.21
N ASP A 11 18.50 12.69 15.40
CA ASP A 11 19.54 11.69 15.64
C ASP A 11 19.01 10.26 15.56
N THR A 12 17.70 10.08 15.48
CA THR A 12 17.05 8.76 15.40
C THR A 12 16.87 8.32 13.95
N ILE A 13 17.50 7.19 13.57
CA ILE A 13 17.29 6.54 12.27
C ILE A 13 16.04 5.66 12.33
N LYS A 14 15.15 5.84 11.35
CA LYS A 14 13.89 5.11 11.22
C LYS A 14 14.06 4.00 10.19
N HIS A 15 13.60 2.81 10.54
CA HIS A 15 13.57 1.66 9.63
C HIS A 15 12.14 1.21 9.37
N ALA A 16 11.86 0.86 8.13
CA ALA A 16 10.60 0.18 7.78
C ALA A 16 10.76 -0.69 6.54
N TYR A 17 9.87 -1.68 6.40
CA TYR A 17 9.78 -2.46 5.17
C TYR A 17 8.92 -1.71 4.15
N ASN A 18 9.56 -1.18 3.09
CA ASN A 18 8.99 -0.20 2.16
C ASN A 18 8.83 1.19 2.80
N ALA A 19 9.91 1.68 3.41
CA ALA A 19 9.96 2.90 4.23
C ALA A 19 9.40 4.17 3.55
N ALA A 20 9.37 4.22 2.22
CA ALA A 20 8.72 5.30 1.48
C ALA A 20 7.23 5.46 1.86
N PHE A 21 6.53 4.34 2.13
CA PHE A 21 5.12 4.38 2.52
C PHE A 21 4.93 5.04 3.89
N GLU A 22 5.71 4.65 4.88
CA GLU A 22 5.68 5.25 6.22
C GLU A 22 6.09 6.73 6.17
N TRP A 23 7.12 7.05 5.40
CA TRP A 23 7.56 8.43 5.20
C TRP A 23 6.45 9.31 4.62
N TYR A 24 5.76 8.87 3.56
CA TYR A 24 4.62 9.61 3.00
C TYR A 24 3.49 9.76 4.00
N CYS A 25 3.09 8.69 4.68
CA CYS A 25 1.98 8.72 5.62
C CYS A 25 2.24 9.64 6.80
N LEU A 26 3.43 9.59 7.38
CA LEU A 26 3.80 10.41 8.54
C LEU A 26 3.92 11.89 8.18
N ASN A 27 4.58 12.22 7.06
CA ASN A 27 4.67 13.61 6.62
C ASN A 27 3.30 14.20 6.26
N LEU A 28 2.42 13.44 5.61
CA LEU A 28 1.03 13.87 5.34
C LEU A 28 0.20 14.02 6.62
N ALA A 29 0.51 13.26 7.66
CA ALA A 29 -0.12 13.40 8.98
C ALA A 29 0.44 14.57 9.81
N GLY A 30 1.42 15.31 9.28
CA GLY A 30 2.02 16.48 9.94
C GLY A 30 3.24 16.18 10.81
N TYR A 31 3.77 14.95 10.77
CA TYR A 31 5.03 14.58 11.44
C TYR A 31 6.17 14.75 10.44
N ALA A 32 6.89 15.88 10.53
CA ALA A 32 8.01 16.16 9.64
C ALA A 32 9.19 15.23 9.97
N THR A 33 9.39 14.24 9.11
CA THR A 33 10.51 13.29 9.21
C THR A 33 11.38 13.42 7.96
N PRO A 34 12.61 13.96 8.07
CA PRO A 34 13.53 14.05 6.94
C PRO A 34 13.83 12.68 6.33
N LEU A 35 13.91 12.61 4.99
CA LEU A 35 14.05 11.34 4.29
C LEU A 35 15.43 10.67 4.52
N ASP A 36 16.45 11.44 4.79
CA ASP A 36 17.81 10.98 5.13
C ASP A 36 17.91 10.25 6.48
N GLN A 37 16.87 10.35 7.31
CA GLN A 37 16.74 9.58 8.55
C GLN A 37 16.03 8.23 8.35
N TRP A 38 15.65 7.88 7.11
CA TRP A 38 14.95 6.65 6.81
C TRP A 38 15.84 5.65 6.07
N GLN A 39 15.77 4.41 6.50
CA GLN A 39 16.38 3.27 5.82
C GLN A 39 15.30 2.24 5.48
N CYS A 40 15.36 1.72 4.25
CA CYS A 40 14.35 0.82 3.71
C CYS A 40 14.86 -0.63 3.73
N THR A 41 14.34 -1.44 4.64
CA THR A 41 14.71 -2.87 4.73
C THR A 41 14.31 -3.67 3.47
N MET A 42 13.26 -3.24 2.75
CA MET A 42 12.92 -3.83 1.45
C MET A 42 14.00 -3.57 0.40
N MET A 43 14.50 -2.35 0.29
CA MET A 43 15.58 -1.98 -0.63
C MET A 43 16.87 -2.72 -0.24
N HIS A 44 17.21 -2.80 1.03
CA HIS A 44 18.34 -3.59 1.52
C HIS A 44 18.21 -5.07 1.10
N GLY A 45 17.02 -5.66 1.26
CA GLY A 45 16.76 -7.02 0.80
C GLY A 45 16.92 -7.19 -0.72
N LEU A 46 16.43 -6.24 -1.53
CA LEU A 46 16.61 -6.23 -2.98
C LEU A 46 18.07 -6.13 -3.38
N TYR A 47 18.85 -5.26 -2.73
CA TYR A 47 20.30 -5.15 -2.92
C TYR A 47 21.01 -6.49 -2.65
N CYS A 48 20.56 -7.23 -1.63
CA CYS A 48 21.07 -8.57 -1.32
C CYS A 48 20.51 -9.68 -2.22
N GLY A 49 19.73 -9.37 -3.27
CA GLY A 49 19.18 -10.32 -4.23
C GLY A 49 17.89 -11.03 -3.78
N TYR A 50 17.23 -10.56 -2.72
CA TYR A 50 15.93 -11.08 -2.29
C TYR A 50 14.77 -10.42 -3.06
N THR A 51 13.55 -10.94 -2.87
CA THR A 51 12.34 -10.40 -3.48
C THR A 51 11.77 -9.22 -2.67
N ALA A 52 10.92 -8.38 -3.31
CA ALA A 52 10.36 -7.19 -2.66
C ALA A 52 9.30 -7.45 -1.57
N GLY A 53 8.84 -8.68 -1.37
CA GLY A 53 7.75 -8.99 -0.43
C GLY A 53 8.22 -9.39 0.96
N LEU A 54 7.74 -8.73 2.04
CA LEU A 54 8.10 -9.03 3.44
C LEU A 54 7.99 -10.53 3.78
N ASP A 55 6.88 -11.19 3.43
CA ASP A 55 6.68 -12.62 3.66
C ASP A 55 7.65 -13.48 2.82
N ALA A 56 7.84 -13.13 1.55
CA ALA A 56 8.73 -13.86 0.66
C ALA A 56 10.20 -13.75 1.11
N THR A 57 10.63 -12.55 1.47
CA THR A 57 11.99 -12.31 2.00
C THR A 57 12.19 -13.04 3.33
N GLY A 58 11.24 -12.96 4.26
CA GLY A 58 11.32 -13.68 5.53
C GLY A 58 11.42 -15.20 5.35
N LYS A 59 10.72 -15.77 4.36
CA LYS A 59 10.84 -17.20 4.02
C LYS A 59 12.20 -17.52 3.38
N ALA A 60 12.66 -16.71 2.44
CA ALA A 60 13.92 -16.93 1.74
C ALA A 60 15.14 -16.85 2.67
N ILE A 61 15.11 -15.93 3.64
CA ILE A 61 16.13 -15.80 4.70
C ILE A 61 16.05 -16.94 5.73
N GLY A 62 14.97 -17.74 5.71
CA GLY A 62 14.78 -18.85 6.64
C GLY A 62 14.35 -18.40 8.05
N LEU A 63 13.53 -17.35 8.17
CA LEU A 63 12.94 -16.99 9.48
C LEU A 63 12.06 -18.13 9.99
N PRO A 64 12.08 -18.40 11.32
CA PRO A 64 11.16 -19.34 11.93
C PRO A 64 9.72 -18.84 11.83
N GLN A 65 8.75 -19.76 11.90
CA GLN A 65 7.35 -19.45 11.58
C GLN A 65 6.71 -18.41 12.52
N ASP A 66 7.11 -18.39 13.77
CA ASP A 66 6.68 -17.40 14.77
C ASP A 66 7.20 -15.98 14.52
N LYS A 67 8.22 -15.84 13.64
CA LYS A 67 8.82 -14.57 13.21
C LYS A 67 8.39 -14.14 11.81
N ARG A 68 7.50 -14.91 11.17
CA ARG A 68 7.01 -14.60 9.82
C ARG A 68 5.74 -13.77 9.86
N LYS A 69 5.47 -13.11 8.73
CA LYS A 69 4.24 -12.35 8.49
C LYS A 69 2.99 -13.22 8.67
N LEU A 70 1.96 -12.66 9.32
CA LEU A 70 0.66 -13.32 9.48
C LEU A 70 -0.16 -13.23 8.17
N THR A 71 -0.84 -14.33 7.82
CA THR A 71 -1.66 -14.42 6.60
C THR A 71 -3.02 -13.70 6.71
N THR A 72 -3.49 -13.42 7.92
CA THR A 72 -4.80 -12.81 8.19
C THR A 72 -4.88 -11.31 7.87
N GLY A 73 -3.74 -10.64 7.68
CA GLY A 73 -3.67 -9.18 7.54
C GLY A 73 -4.47 -8.60 6.38
N LYS A 74 -4.52 -9.28 5.22
CA LYS A 74 -5.22 -8.77 4.03
C LYS A 74 -6.73 -8.50 4.28
N ALA A 75 -7.38 -9.37 5.03
CA ALA A 75 -8.80 -9.20 5.38
C ALA A 75 -9.00 -8.05 6.39
N LEU A 76 -8.08 -7.88 7.33
CA LEU A 76 -8.12 -6.81 8.34
C LEU A 76 -7.82 -5.44 7.71
N ILE A 77 -6.82 -5.35 6.82
CA ILE A 77 -6.53 -4.15 6.03
C ILE A 77 -7.78 -3.76 5.23
N ARG A 78 -8.38 -4.71 4.50
CA ARG A 78 -9.60 -4.43 3.74
C ARG A 78 -10.75 -3.94 4.62
N TYR A 79 -10.87 -4.47 5.84
CA TYR A 79 -11.94 -4.10 6.75
C TYR A 79 -11.76 -2.67 7.32
N PHE A 80 -10.56 -2.30 7.77
CA PHE A 80 -10.31 -1.03 8.45
C PHE A 80 -9.77 0.08 7.54
N CYS A 81 -9.04 -0.26 6.46
CA CYS A 81 -8.34 0.72 5.64
C CYS A 81 -9.01 0.98 4.28
N VAL A 82 -10.10 0.28 3.96
CA VAL A 82 -10.85 0.49 2.71
C VAL A 82 -12.27 0.95 3.03
N PRO A 83 -12.80 1.97 2.32
CA PRO A 83 -14.18 2.40 2.48
C PRO A 83 -15.16 1.24 2.29
N CYS A 84 -16.19 1.17 3.12
CA CYS A 84 -17.27 0.20 2.98
C CYS A 84 -18.53 0.82 2.38
N LYS A 85 -19.31 0.00 1.67
CA LYS A 85 -20.60 0.49 1.14
C LYS A 85 -21.56 0.76 2.30
N PRO A 86 -22.26 1.92 2.31
CA PRO A 86 -23.32 2.20 3.27
C PRO A 86 -24.49 1.23 3.07
N THR A 87 -24.93 0.62 4.17
CA THR A 87 -26.08 -0.30 4.21
C THR A 87 -26.89 -0.05 5.48
N LYS A 88 -28.15 -0.45 5.51
CA LYS A 88 -28.98 -0.38 6.73
C LYS A 88 -28.35 -1.17 7.89
N THR A 89 -27.75 -2.32 7.59
CA THR A 89 -27.13 -3.19 8.59
C THR A 89 -25.85 -2.65 9.20
N ASN A 90 -25.13 -1.78 8.49
CA ASN A 90 -23.94 -1.14 9.02
C ASN A 90 -24.18 0.31 9.51
N GLY A 91 -25.45 0.74 9.63
CA GLY A 91 -25.81 2.10 10.04
C GLY A 91 -25.42 3.17 9.01
N ASN A 92 -25.43 2.84 7.72
CA ASN A 92 -25.07 3.70 6.59
C ASN A 92 -23.66 4.31 6.68
N ARG A 93 -22.72 3.64 7.39
CA ARG A 93 -21.34 4.08 7.47
C ARG A 93 -20.56 3.76 6.20
N THR A 94 -19.58 4.60 5.91
CA THR A 94 -18.63 4.43 4.79
C THR A 94 -17.26 3.93 5.25
N TRP A 95 -17.01 3.87 6.57
CA TRP A 95 -15.75 3.39 7.17
C TRP A 95 -16.01 2.51 8.39
N ASN A 96 -15.18 1.51 8.56
CA ASN A 96 -15.14 0.70 9.76
C ASN A 96 -14.09 1.26 10.74
N LEU A 97 -14.55 1.68 11.90
CA LEU A 97 -13.71 2.17 13.01
C LEU A 97 -13.46 1.04 14.01
N PRO A 98 -12.45 1.16 14.89
CA PRO A 98 -12.16 0.17 15.95
C PRO A 98 -13.38 -0.24 16.78
N LYS A 99 -14.23 0.74 17.14
CA LYS A 99 -15.45 0.52 17.92
C LYS A 99 -16.50 -0.38 17.24
N HIS A 100 -16.43 -0.54 15.91
CA HIS A 100 -17.39 -1.36 15.16
C HIS A 100 -17.04 -2.85 15.15
N ALA A 101 -15.79 -3.19 15.46
CA ALA A 101 -15.30 -4.57 15.60
C ALA A 101 -14.05 -4.61 16.49
N PRO A 102 -14.21 -4.47 17.83
CA PRO A 102 -13.09 -4.39 18.77
C PRO A 102 -12.16 -5.61 18.70
N GLU A 103 -12.71 -6.81 18.54
CA GLU A 103 -11.93 -8.05 18.44
C GLU A 103 -11.05 -8.06 17.17
N LYS A 104 -11.60 -7.65 16.01
CA LYS A 104 -10.82 -7.51 14.78
C LYS A 104 -9.76 -6.43 14.92
N TRP A 105 -10.03 -5.37 15.69
CA TRP A 105 -9.05 -4.31 15.93
C TRP A 105 -7.86 -4.80 16.75
N VAL A 106 -8.08 -5.66 17.74
CA VAL A 106 -6.99 -6.32 18.48
C VAL A 106 -6.14 -7.15 17.52
N LEU A 107 -6.76 -8.02 16.73
CA LEU A 107 -6.05 -8.82 15.72
C LEU A 107 -5.28 -7.96 14.70
N PHE A 108 -5.83 -6.79 14.33
CA PHE A 108 -5.16 -5.87 13.41
C PHE A 108 -3.92 -5.24 14.04
N LYS A 109 -3.96 -4.90 15.33
CA LYS A 109 -2.78 -4.41 16.05
C LYS A 109 -1.71 -5.51 16.17
N ASP A 110 -2.10 -6.74 16.46
CA ASP A 110 -1.18 -7.87 16.53
C ASP A 110 -0.55 -8.16 15.16
N TYR A 111 -1.33 -8.03 14.09
CA TYR A 111 -0.81 -8.11 12.72
C TYR A 111 0.24 -7.04 12.44
N CYS A 112 -0.05 -5.76 12.75
CA CYS A 112 0.92 -4.67 12.56
C CYS A 112 2.19 -4.90 13.39
N LYS A 113 2.05 -5.34 14.64
CA LYS A 113 3.19 -5.68 15.50
C LYS A 113 4.04 -6.80 14.90
N GLN A 114 3.39 -7.84 14.35
CA GLN A 114 4.11 -8.95 13.73
C GLN A 114 4.85 -8.54 12.46
N ASP A 115 4.29 -7.63 11.65
CA ASP A 115 4.98 -7.10 10.47
C ASP A 115 6.28 -6.36 10.86
N VAL A 116 6.26 -5.57 11.94
CA VAL A 116 7.46 -4.90 12.49
C VAL A 116 8.48 -5.92 13.03
N ILE A 117 8.02 -6.95 13.75
CA ILE A 117 8.92 -8.03 14.24
C ILE A 117 9.59 -8.74 13.07
N THR A 118 8.83 -9.06 12.03
CA THR A 118 9.35 -9.73 10.83
C THR A 118 10.38 -8.86 10.12
N GLU A 119 10.09 -7.57 9.94
CA GLU A 119 11.01 -6.60 9.35
C GLU A 119 12.32 -6.52 10.14
N TYR A 120 12.25 -6.36 11.45
CA TYR A 120 13.41 -6.26 12.34
C TYR A 120 14.30 -7.52 12.30
N GLU A 121 13.69 -8.71 12.26
CA GLU A 121 14.44 -9.97 12.14
C GLU A 121 15.12 -10.11 10.74
N ILE A 122 14.50 -9.57 9.69
CA ILE A 122 15.12 -9.48 8.36
C ILE A 122 16.30 -8.51 8.42
N LEU A 123 16.11 -7.30 8.91
CA LEU A 123 17.14 -6.28 9.05
C LEU A 123 18.38 -6.84 9.74
N LYS A 124 18.22 -7.46 10.91
CA LYS A 124 19.34 -8.09 11.65
C LYS A 124 20.15 -9.09 10.83
N ARG A 125 19.52 -9.83 9.93
CA ARG A 125 20.21 -10.80 9.09
C ARG A 125 20.95 -10.15 7.92
N LEU A 126 20.47 -8.99 7.47
CA LEU A 126 21.07 -8.24 6.39
C LEU A 126 22.20 -7.30 6.86
N GLU A 127 22.29 -6.95 8.14
CA GLU A 127 23.30 -6.03 8.71
C GLU A 127 24.75 -6.39 8.33
N GLN A 128 25.05 -7.68 8.14
CA GLN A 128 26.38 -8.13 7.71
C GLN A 128 26.70 -7.79 6.23
N TYR A 129 25.71 -7.35 5.47
CA TYR A 129 25.85 -6.96 4.06
C TYR A 129 25.30 -5.54 3.88
N PRO A 130 26.02 -4.50 4.37
CA PRO A 130 25.52 -3.14 4.36
C PRO A 130 25.30 -2.64 2.94
N VAL A 131 24.26 -1.82 2.77
CA VAL A 131 23.99 -1.13 1.51
C VAL A 131 25.02 -0.01 1.35
N PRO A 132 25.66 0.16 0.16
CA PRO A 132 26.51 1.29 -0.12
C PRO A 132 25.75 2.63 -0.03
N GLU A 133 26.45 3.69 0.39
CA GLU A 133 25.87 5.02 0.52
C GLU A 133 25.25 5.52 -0.81
N GLU A 134 25.87 5.20 -1.93
CA GLU A 134 25.36 5.59 -3.26
C GLU A 134 23.97 4.97 -3.55
N GLU A 135 23.73 3.75 -3.13
CA GLU A 135 22.43 3.07 -3.30
C GLU A 135 21.36 3.67 -2.36
N GLU A 136 21.74 4.04 -1.15
CA GLU A 136 20.86 4.77 -0.22
C GLU A 136 20.46 6.13 -0.81
N LEU A 137 21.40 6.87 -1.38
CA LEU A 137 21.15 8.16 -2.04
C LEU A 137 20.26 8.00 -3.27
N LEU A 138 20.44 6.94 -4.07
CA LEU A 138 19.60 6.62 -5.21
C LEU A 138 18.15 6.32 -4.77
N TRP A 139 17.98 5.55 -3.71
CA TRP A 139 16.65 5.29 -3.14
C TRP A 139 15.98 6.58 -2.65
N GLN A 140 16.70 7.43 -1.93
CA GLN A 140 16.17 8.72 -1.49
C GLN A 140 15.79 9.62 -2.66
N MET A 141 16.59 9.63 -3.72
CA MET A 141 16.28 10.38 -4.95
C MET A 141 14.99 9.86 -5.61
N ASP A 142 14.83 8.52 -5.73
CA ASP A 142 13.63 7.90 -6.26
C ASP A 142 12.38 8.31 -5.45
N VAL A 143 12.45 8.24 -4.12
CA VAL A 143 11.35 8.67 -3.24
C VAL A 143 11.00 10.15 -3.45
N ARG A 144 12.01 11.03 -3.57
CA ARG A 144 11.78 12.46 -3.83
C ARG A 144 11.17 12.71 -5.22
N MET A 145 11.64 12.00 -6.24
CA MET A 145 11.07 12.10 -7.59
C MET A 145 9.61 11.67 -7.63
N ASN A 146 9.28 10.57 -6.96
CA ASN A 146 7.91 10.08 -6.85
C ASN A 146 7.02 11.03 -6.01
N ALA A 147 7.57 11.67 -4.96
CA ALA A 147 6.87 12.67 -4.18
C ALA A 147 6.55 13.92 -4.97
N TYR A 148 7.48 14.36 -5.80
CA TYR A 148 7.29 15.50 -6.70
C TYR A 148 6.25 15.20 -7.78
N GLY A 149 6.27 13.98 -8.30
CA GLY A 149 5.38 13.51 -9.37
C GLY A 149 5.73 14.07 -10.74
N VAL A 150 4.86 13.77 -11.70
CA VAL A 150 4.98 14.24 -13.08
C VAL A 150 3.77 15.11 -13.41
N ARG A 151 4.02 16.29 -13.96
CA ARG A 151 2.94 17.16 -14.42
C ARG A 151 2.20 16.50 -15.58
N VAL A 152 0.88 16.46 -15.48
CA VAL A 152 -0.01 15.98 -16.53
C VAL A 152 -0.69 17.16 -17.24
N ASP A 153 -1.02 16.96 -18.51
CA ASP A 153 -1.83 17.90 -19.28
C ASP A 153 -3.31 17.63 -19.01
N GLU A 154 -3.91 18.45 -18.16
CA GLU A 154 -5.31 18.28 -17.74
C GLU A 154 -6.29 18.51 -18.91
N GLU A 155 -5.98 19.39 -19.85
CA GLU A 155 -6.83 19.66 -21.02
C GLU A 155 -6.87 18.42 -21.94
N LEU A 156 -5.70 17.82 -22.20
CA LEU A 156 -5.61 16.57 -22.97
C LEU A 156 -6.35 15.43 -22.29
N ILE A 157 -6.20 15.28 -20.98
CA ILE A 157 -6.88 14.22 -20.20
C ILE A 157 -8.38 14.42 -20.25
N ASN A 158 -8.88 15.62 -19.98
CA ASN A 158 -10.31 15.92 -20.01
C ASN A 158 -10.90 15.72 -21.41
N GLY A 159 -10.16 16.10 -22.46
CA GLY A 159 -10.53 15.83 -23.86
C GLY A 159 -10.62 14.34 -24.14
N ALA A 160 -9.64 13.56 -23.73
CA ALA A 160 -9.65 12.09 -23.88
C ALA A 160 -10.80 11.43 -23.14
N LEU A 161 -11.08 11.84 -21.90
CA LEU A 161 -12.21 11.33 -21.11
C LEU A 161 -13.56 11.66 -21.75
N ALA A 162 -13.71 12.86 -22.33
CA ALA A 162 -14.94 13.24 -23.03
C ALA A 162 -15.16 12.41 -24.31
N ILE A 163 -14.11 12.17 -25.08
CA ILE A 163 -14.17 11.30 -26.27
C ILE A 163 -14.49 9.86 -25.87
N ASP A 164 -13.83 9.33 -24.82
CA ASP A 164 -14.08 7.98 -24.32
C ASP A 164 -15.52 7.78 -23.88
N ALA A 165 -16.09 8.74 -23.13
CA ALA A 165 -17.50 8.69 -22.71
C ALA A 165 -18.46 8.60 -23.91
N ILE A 166 -18.29 9.49 -24.91
CA ILE A 166 -19.14 9.50 -26.11
C ILE A 166 -18.98 8.20 -26.91
N SER A 167 -17.74 7.73 -27.09
CA SER A 167 -17.45 6.51 -27.83
C SER A 167 -18.01 5.26 -27.13
N SER A 168 -17.85 5.20 -25.81
CA SER A 168 -18.36 4.10 -24.97
C SER A 168 -19.88 4.03 -25.02
N ASP A 169 -20.57 5.17 -24.93
CA ASP A 169 -22.03 5.23 -25.03
C ASP A 169 -22.52 4.78 -26.41
N ASN A 170 -21.92 5.29 -27.49
CA ASN A 170 -22.26 4.92 -28.85
C ASN A 170 -22.09 3.40 -29.12
N LEU A 171 -20.92 2.86 -28.71
CA LEU A 171 -20.63 1.43 -28.86
C LEU A 171 -21.55 0.56 -27.98
N THR A 172 -21.91 1.03 -26.80
CA THR A 172 -22.88 0.33 -25.94
C THR A 172 -24.26 0.31 -26.56
N MET A 173 -24.72 1.42 -27.14
CA MET A 173 -26.02 1.48 -27.84
C MET A 173 -26.01 0.56 -29.08
N GLU A 174 -24.96 0.58 -29.88
CA GLU A 174 -24.80 -0.32 -31.03
C GLU A 174 -24.83 -1.80 -30.59
N ALA A 175 -24.15 -2.14 -29.51
CA ALA A 175 -24.13 -3.47 -28.95
C ALA A 175 -25.52 -3.89 -28.41
N ILE A 176 -26.31 -2.98 -27.85
CA ILE A 176 -27.71 -3.21 -27.44
C ILE A 176 -28.58 -3.48 -28.67
N ASP A 177 -28.44 -2.68 -29.72
CA ASP A 177 -29.23 -2.84 -30.98
C ASP A 177 -28.95 -4.18 -31.67
N ILE A 178 -27.68 -4.63 -31.68
CA ILE A 178 -27.28 -5.90 -32.28
C ILE A 178 -27.74 -7.09 -31.44
N THR A 179 -27.59 -7.03 -30.12
CA THR A 179 -27.81 -8.18 -29.23
C THR A 179 -29.19 -8.24 -28.60
N GLY A 180 -29.88 -7.11 -28.49
CA GLY A 180 -31.15 -6.99 -27.74
C GLY A 180 -30.94 -7.11 -26.21
N LEU A 181 -29.70 -7.13 -25.71
CA LEU A 181 -29.40 -7.28 -24.30
C LEU A 181 -29.59 -5.97 -23.55
N GLY A 182 -30.13 -6.00 -22.34
CA GLY A 182 -30.26 -4.83 -21.49
C GLY A 182 -28.91 -4.28 -20.97
N ASN A 183 -27.90 -5.14 -20.91
CA ASN A 183 -26.51 -4.76 -20.59
C ASN A 183 -25.52 -5.65 -21.35
N PRO A 184 -25.05 -5.23 -22.53
CA PRO A 184 -24.08 -5.98 -23.33
C PRO A 184 -22.69 -6.12 -22.67
N ASN A 185 -22.37 -5.31 -21.62
CA ASN A 185 -21.15 -5.45 -20.85
C ASN A 185 -21.23 -6.52 -19.74
N SER A 186 -22.38 -7.15 -19.58
CA SER A 186 -22.57 -8.26 -18.63
C SER A 186 -22.11 -9.58 -19.23
N THR A 187 -21.05 -10.16 -18.68
CA THR A 187 -20.54 -11.48 -19.10
C THR A 187 -21.60 -12.59 -18.99
N SER A 188 -22.52 -12.51 -18.03
CA SER A 188 -23.60 -13.48 -17.88
C SER A 188 -24.66 -13.34 -18.97
N GLN A 189 -25.03 -12.12 -19.37
CA GLN A 189 -25.98 -11.88 -20.46
C GLN A 189 -25.37 -12.25 -21.80
N LEU A 190 -24.10 -11.89 -22.07
CA LEU A 190 -23.39 -12.29 -23.30
C LEU A 190 -23.27 -13.80 -23.46
N LYS A 191 -23.06 -14.56 -22.39
CA LYS A 191 -22.98 -16.01 -22.43
C LYS A 191 -24.34 -16.67 -22.71
N ALA A 192 -25.43 -16.01 -22.40
CA ALA A 192 -26.78 -16.49 -22.62
C ALA A 192 -27.34 -16.13 -24.02
N TRP A 193 -26.78 -15.08 -24.64
CA TRP A 193 -27.04 -14.64 -26.00
C TRP A 193 -26.34 -15.52 -27.04
#